data_733644d9e284b39fdefcd1a3d2fa6089
#
_entry.id   733644d9e284b39fdefcd1a3d2fa6089
#
_cell.length_a   1.000
_cell.length_b   1.000
_cell.length_c   1.000
_cell.angle_alpha   90.00
_cell.angle_beta   90.00
_cell.angle_gamma   90.00
#
_symmetry.space_group_name_H-M   'P 1'
#
loop_
_entity.id
_entity.type
_entity.pdbx_description
1 polymer ?
#
loop_
_entity_poly.entity_id
_entity_poly.type
_entity_poly.pdbx_seq_one_letter_code
_entity_poly.pdbx_strand_id
1 'polypeptide(L)'
;NKGYELVSNTYPEGGKFDKDKDTDQEFKVTLKAKEVTVTPDQPKTPGTPVDPNNPDGPKYPAGLEEKDLNKTVTRTITYVYEDGTPVLNEDGTPKTVTQEAKFTREAKVNLVTGEVTYGDWTPAQDLAEVKSPVVKGYLADKASVAVVNVTGDSEDIKEVVTYKPLGSWVPNIPGQPTNPIKYPNNPDDPTKPGTDKPVLPYVPGMTPKDGNGQPLKPVDPQDPTKGYVIPDIPNDPTQSTPINYVKDTQKAKTTFVDEKGNPIPGVDAITEEGDSDTPLTKEADVKAKIKELENKGYELVSNTYPE
;
A
#
# COMPACT_ATOMS: atom_id res chain seq x y z
N ASN A 1 -36.90 -52.40 14.73
CA ASN A 1 -35.92 -51.34 14.88
C ASN A 1 -36.15 -50.21 13.87
N LYS A 2 -37.19 -49.37 14.13
CA LYS A 2 -37.59 -48.25 13.26
C LYS A 2 -37.18 -46.91 13.86
N GLY A 3 -36.14 -46.88 14.71
CA GLY A 3 -35.65 -45.62 15.28
C GLY A 3 -36.37 -45.15 16.54
N TYR A 4 -37.17 -45.98 17.16
CA TYR A 4 -37.82 -45.65 18.43
C TYR A 4 -37.10 -46.26 19.62
N GLU A 5 -37.19 -45.63 20.76
CA GLU A 5 -36.79 -46.15 22.06
C GLU A 5 -37.98 -46.18 23.02
N LEU A 6 -38.00 -47.21 23.91
CA LEU A 6 -39.04 -47.44 24.86
C LEU A 6 -38.93 -46.40 26.02
N VAL A 7 -40.00 -45.65 26.30
CA VAL A 7 -40.10 -44.75 27.44
C VAL A 7 -40.77 -45.43 28.61
N SER A 8 -41.92 -46.09 28.38
CA SER A 8 -42.66 -46.82 29.41
C SER A 8 -43.50 -47.94 28.81
N ASN A 9 -43.72 -48.93 29.60
CA ASN A 9 -44.62 -50.05 29.28
C ASN A 9 -45.42 -50.39 30.54
N THR A 10 -46.72 -50.26 30.46
CA THR A 10 -47.62 -50.60 31.56
C THR A 10 -48.19 -52.02 31.45
N TYR A 11 -47.83 -52.78 30.36
CA TYR A 11 -48.19 -54.16 30.21
C TYR A 11 -47.49 -55.00 31.29
N PRO A 12 -48.21 -55.69 32.20
CA PRO A 12 -47.60 -56.41 33.28
C PRO A 12 -46.98 -57.71 32.80
N GLU A 13 -45.74 -57.97 33.23
CA GLU A 13 -45.07 -59.24 32.96
C GLU A 13 -45.85 -60.38 33.73
N GLY A 14 -46.27 -61.43 32.99
CA GLY A 14 -47.07 -62.49 33.55
C GLY A 14 -48.49 -62.08 33.95
N GLY A 15 -48.97 -60.95 33.42
CA GLY A 15 -50.32 -60.42 33.71
C GLY A 15 -51.42 -61.41 33.31
N LYS A 16 -52.54 -61.32 33.98
CA LYS A 16 -53.76 -62.08 33.74
C LYS A 16 -54.91 -61.15 33.44
N PHE A 17 -55.92 -61.63 32.71
CA PHE A 17 -57.18 -60.93 32.61
C PHE A 17 -57.77 -60.70 34.00
N ASP A 18 -58.32 -59.57 34.24
CA ASP A 18 -59.07 -59.26 35.47
C ASP A 18 -60.45 -60.00 35.47
N LYS A 19 -61.27 -59.66 36.41
CA LYS A 19 -62.62 -60.34 36.55
C LYS A 19 -63.74 -59.35 36.14
N ASP A 20 -63.41 -58.19 35.66
CA ASP A 20 -64.37 -57.22 35.22
C ASP A 20 -64.68 -57.39 33.75
N LYS A 21 -65.88 -57.84 33.43
CA LYS A 21 -66.32 -58.10 32.06
C LYS A 21 -66.84 -56.83 31.35
N ASP A 22 -67.02 -55.73 32.08
CA ASP A 22 -67.69 -54.56 31.58
C ASP A 22 -66.70 -53.45 31.20
N THR A 23 -65.43 -53.59 31.61
CA THR A 23 -64.34 -52.65 31.29
C THR A 23 -63.14 -53.37 30.69
N ASP A 24 -62.59 -52.86 29.56
CA ASP A 24 -61.38 -53.38 28.98
C ASP A 24 -60.15 -53.03 29.81
N GLN A 25 -59.26 -53.98 30.00
CA GLN A 25 -57.94 -53.72 30.55
C GLN A 25 -57.09 -53.01 29.50
N GLU A 26 -56.73 -51.75 29.76
CA GLU A 26 -55.91 -50.94 28.87
C GLU A 26 -54.47 -50.90 29.36
N PHE A 27 -53.54 -51.19 28.46
CA PHE A 27 -52.11 -51.07 28.71
C PHE A 27 -51.52 -50.12 27.68
N LYS A 28 -50.54 -49.31 28.11
CA LYS A 28 -49.93 -48.30 27.27
C LYS A 28 -48.44 -48.57 27.12
N VAL A 29 -47.97 -48.64 25.88
CA VAL A 29 -46.55 -48.67 25.53
C VAL A 29 -46.22 -47.32 24.91
N THR A 30 -45.37 -46.55 25.58
CA THR A 30 -44.96 -45.22 25.13
C THR A 30 -43.55 -45.33 24.54
N LEU A 31 -43.41 -44.90 23.29
CA LEU A 31 -42.16 -44.84 22.55
C LEU A 31 -41.86 -43.37 22.20
N LYS A 32 -40.59 -43.02 22.16
CA LYS A 32 -40.13 -41.77 21.61
C LYS A 32 -39.13 -42.01 20.47
N ALA A 33 -38.96 -41.04 19.60
CA ALA A 33 -37.92 -41.08 18.58
C ALA A 33 -36.55 -41.11 19.25
N LYS A 34 -35.68 -42.01 18.77
CA LYS A 34 -34.27 -42.01 19.17
C LYS A 34 -33.52 -40.95 18.39
N GLU A 35 -32.72 -40.16 19.10
CA GLU A 35 -31.81 -39.18 18.51
C GLU A 35 -30.38 -39.70 18.61
N VAL A 36 -29.57 -39.41 17.58
CA VAL A 36 -28.12 -39.63 17.58
C VAL A 36 -27.41 -38.31 17.29
N THR A 37 -26.29 -38.10 17.96
CA THR A 37 -25.43 -36.96 17.72
C THR A 37 -24.31 -37.36 16.77
N VAL A 38 -24.07 -36.56 15.74
CA VAL A 38 -22.97 -36.71 14.80
C VAL A 38 -22.00 -35.57 15.03
N THR A 39 -20.73 -35.89 15.27
CA THR A 39 -19.67 -34.96 15.58
C THR A 39 -18.85 -34.62 14.33
N PRO A 40 -18.23 -33.41 14.28
CA PRO A 40 -17.51 -32.96 13.10
C PRO A 40 -16.26 -33.75 12.76
N ASP A 41 -15.69 -34.46 13.73
CA ASP A 41 -14.56 -35.39 13.56
C ASP A 41 -14.96 -36.77 13.00
N GLN A 42 -16.27 -37.07 13.04
CA GLN A 42 -16.84 -38.33 12.52
C GLN A 42 -18.07 -38.09 11.64
N PRO A 43 -17.91 -37.37 10.52
CA PRO A 43 -19.02 -37.13 9.59
C PRO A 43 -19.57 -38.43 9.04
N LYS A 44 -20.81 -38.39 8.55
CA LYS A 44 -21.53 -39.62 8.07
C LYS A 44 -21.92 -39.47 6.60
N THR A 45 -21.81 -40.57 5.89
CA THR A 45 -22.26 -40.65 4.50
C THR A 45 -23.74 -40.98 4.46
N PRO A 46 -24.55 -40.23 3.68
CA PRO A 46 -25.97 -40.54 3.52
C PRO A 46 -26.23 -41.98 3.08
N GLY A 47 -27.25 -42.61 3.65
CA GLY A 47 -27.65 -43.96 3.33
C GLY A 47 -26.87 -45.05 4.07
N THR A 48 -25.83 -44.74 4.83
CA THR A 48 -25.14 -45.73 5.66
C THR A 48 -25.97 -46.09 6.89
N PRO A 49 -26.00 -47.37 7.33
CA PRO A 49 -26.71 -47.76 8.54
C PRO A 49 -26.18 -47.05 9.79
N VAL A 50 -27.08 -46.60 10.66
CA VAL A 50 -26.70 -46.04 11.98
C VAL A 50 -26.06 -47.11 12.88
N ASP A 51 -26.58 -48.33 12.83
CA ASP A 51 -26.03 -49.52 13.48
C ASP A 51 -25.47 -50.44 12.39
N PRO A 52 -24.15 -50.62 12.30
CA PRO A 52 -23.55 -51.51 11.31
C PRO A 52 -24.03 -52.98 11.41
N ASN A 53 -24.46 -53.39 12.59
CA ASN A 53 -24.98 -54.75 12.82
C ASN A 53 -26.46 -54.89 12.42
N ASN A 54 -27.12 -53.79 12.06
CA ASN A 54 -28.51 -53.80 11.61
C ASN A 54 -28.64 -53.01 10.29
N PRO A 55 -28.24 -53.59 9.16
CA PRO A 55 -28.21 -52.89 7.87
C PRO A 55 -29.59 -52.51 7.34
N ASP A 56 -30.65 -53.13 7.83
CA ASP A 56 -32.05 -52.81 7.50
C ASP A 56 -32.68 -51.77 8.44
N GLY A 57 -31.93 -51.34 9.45
CA GLY A 57 -32.35 -50.31 10.39
C GLY A 57 -32.30 -48.87 9.84
N PRO A 58 -32.43 -47.88 10.74
CA PRO A 58 -32.33 -46.49 10.36
C PRO A 58 -31.00 -46.18 9.70
N LYS A 59 -31.04 -45.28 8.67
CA LYS A 59 -29.87 -44.84 7.93
C LYS A 59 -29.65 -43.36 8.15
N TYR A 60 -28.40 -42.94 8.05
CA TYR A 60 -28.05 -41.51 8.13
C TYR A 60 -28.64 -40.77 6.94
N PRO A 61 -29.36 -39.66 7.17
CA PRO A 61 -29.82 -38.76 6.11
C PRO A 61 -28.67 -37.93 5.53
N ALA A 62 -28.96 -37.15 4.49
CA ALA A 62 -28.05 -36.11 4.01
C ALA A 62 -27.90 -34.95 5.03
N GLY A 63 -26.82 -34.18 4.92
CA GLY A 63 -26.56 -33.03 5.81
C GLY A 63 -25.64 -33.37 7.00
N LEU A 64 -24.93 -34.50 6.95
CA LEU A 64 -24.02 -34.96 8.00
C LEU A 64 -22.59 -35.18 7.48
N GLU A 65 -22.33 -34.70 6.28
CA GLU A 65 -21.04 -34.85 5.62
C GLU A 65 -20.01 -33.86 6.17
N GLU A 66 -18.75 -34.02 5.82
CA GLU A 66 -17.66 -33.12 6.23
C GLU A 66 -18.01 -31.65 6.02
N LYS A 67 -18.50 -31.27 4.82
CA LYS A 67 -18.89 -29.92 4.44
C LYS A 67 -20.02 -29.30 5.27
N ASP A 68 -20.85 -30.14 5.91
CA ASP A 68 -22.01 -29.70 6.68
C ASP A 68 -21.64 -29.39 8.14
N LEU A 69 -20.59 -30.02 8.64
CA LEU A 69 -20.14 -29.99 10.04
C LEU A 69 -18.83 -29.23 10.24
N ASN A 70 -18.10 -28.94 9.16
CA ASN A 70 -16.83 -28.24 9.16
C ASN A 70 -16.86 -27.14 8.13
N LYS A 71 -16.38 -25.96 8.50
CA LYS A 71 -16.27 -24.82 7.60
C LYS A 71 -14.97 -24.07 7.84
N THR A 72 -14.33 -23.63 6.75
CA THR A 72 -13.20 -22.72 6.77
C THR A 72 -13.65 -21.40 6.15
N VAL A 73 -13.41 -20.32 6.86
CA VAL A 73 -13.58 -18.95 6.35
C VAL A 73 -12.21 -18.40 6.06
N THR A 74 -12.00 -17.95 4.83
CA THR A 74 -10.70 -17.51 4.33
C THR A 74 -10.74 -16.01 4.03
N ARG A 75 -9.73 -15.26 4.51
CA ARG A 75 -9.46 -13.90 4.06
C ARG A 75 -8.22 -13.91 3.18
N THR A 76 -8.35 -13.41 1.95
CA THR A 76 -7.24 -13.23 1.01
C THR A 76 -6.97 -11.75 0.81
N ILE A 77 -5.74 -11.30 1.08
CA ILE A 77 -5.27 -9.94 0.87
C ILE A 77 -4.33 -9.96 -0.32
N THR A 78 -4.62 -9.16 -1.33
CA THR A 78 -3.79 -9.00 -2.53
C THR A 78 -3.22 -7.58 -2.58
N TYR A 79 -2.01 -7.46 -3.11
CA TYR A 79 -1.29 -6.20 -3.26
C TYR A 79 -1.09 -5.93 -4.73
N VAL A 80 -1.61 -4.80 -5.21
CA VAL A 80 -1.59 -4.45 -6.63
C VAL A 80 -1.13 -3.01 -6.85
N TYR A 81 -0.62 -2.71 -8.04
CA TYR A 81 -0.41 -1.35 -8.51
C TYR A 81 -1.71 -0.75 -9.05
N GLU A 82 -1.75 0.55 -9.31
CA GLU A 82 -2.95 1.24 -9.84
C GLU A 82 -3.47 0.66 -11.16
N ASP A 83 -2.60 0.10 -11.98
CA ASP A 83 -2.97 -0.57 -13.25
C ASP A 83 -3.52 -1.99 -13.05
N GLY A 84 -3.65 -2.45 -11.80
CA GLY A 84 -4.13 -3.77 -11.45
C GLY A 84 -3.07 -4.87 -11.52
N THR A 85 -1.84 -4.58 -11.92
CA THR A 85 -0.76 -5.57 -11.92
C THR A 85 -0.34 -5.92 -10.49
N PRO A 86 0.00 -7.19 -10.20
CA PRO A 86 0.35 -7.59 -8.84
C PRO A 86 1.72 -7.07 -8.41
N VAL A 87 1.83 -6.69 -7.14
CA VAL A 87 3.12 -6.55 -6.47
C VAL A 87 3.72 -7.95 -6.33
N LEU A 88 4.99 -8.12 -6.72
CA LEU A 88 5.64 -9.42 -6.72
C LEU A 88 6.55 -9.60 -5.51
N ASN A 89 6.68 -10.86 -5.10
CA ASN A 89 7.73 -11.33 -4.21
C ASN A 89 9.07 -11.39 -4.95
N GLU A 90 10.16 -11.62 -4.23
CA GLU A 90 11.51 -11.78 -4.82
C GLU A 90 11.61 -12.93 -5.81
N ASP A 91 10.79 -13.96 -5.67
CA ASP A 91 10.72 -15.11 -6.57
C ASP A 91 9.84 -14.88 -7.82
N GLY A 92 9.28 -13.67 -7.97
CA GLY A 92 8.41 -13.30 -9.08
C GLY A 92 6.95 -13.73 -8.96
N THR A 93 6.56 -14.35 -7.85
CA THR A 93 5.15 -14.69 -7.60
C THR A 93 4.36 -13.50 -7.06
N PRO A 94 3.03 -13.41 -7.30
CA PRO A 94 2.20 -12.37 -6.70
C PRO A 94 2.25 -12.40 -5.17
N LYS A 95 2.46 -11.23 -4.57
CA LYS A 95 2.41 -11.07 -3.12
C LYS A 95 0.97 -11.17 -2.65
N THR A 96 0.67 -12.14 -1.79
CA THR A 96 -0.64 -12.35 -1.16
C THR A 96 -0.48 -12.75 0.29
N VAL A 97 -1.50 -12.47 1.10
CA VAL A 97 -1.62 -12.98 2.46
C VAL A 97 -2.96 -13.70 2.58
N THR A 98 -2.93 -14.94 3.07
CA THR A 98 -4.11 -15.74 3.33
C THR A 98 -4.22 -16.03 4.82
N GLN A 99 -5.40 -15.80 5.38
CA GLN A 99 -5.73 -16.13 6.76
C GLN A 99 -6.96 -17.02 6.76
N GLU A 100 -7.00 -17.99 7.67
CA GLU A 100 -8.09 -18.96 7.79
C GLU A 100 -8.61 -19.02 9.21
N ALA A 101 -9.92 -19.11 9.35
CA ALA A 101 -10.61 -19.47 10.58
C ALA A 101 -11.43 -20.74 10.34
N LYS A 102 -11.27 -21.72 11.22
CA LYS A 102 -11.96 -23.02 11.11
C LYS A 102 -13.04 -23.12 12.16
N PHE A 103 -14.21 -23.55 11.73
CA PHE A 103 -15.40 -23.72 12.56
C PHE A 103 -15.93 -25.14 12.43
N THR A 104 -16.48 -25.64 13.54
CA THR A 104 -17.10 -26.95 13.57
C THR A 104 -18.44 -26.85 14.29
N ARG A 105 -19.36 -27.74 13.96
CA ARG A 105 -20.64 -27.91 14.67
C ARG A 105 -21.04 -29.38 14.73
N GLU A 106 -21.85 -29.72 15.70
CA GLU A 106 -22.51 -31.01 15.79
C GLU A 106 -23.86 -31.01 15.09
N ALA A 107 -24.39 -32.17 14.80
CA ALA A 107 -25.76 -32.33 14.35
C ALA A 107 -26.45 -33.42 15.17
N LYS A 108 -27.75 -33.26 15.42
CA LYS A 108 -28.65 -34.30 15.96
C LYS A 108 -29.56 -34.80 14.87
N VAL A 109 -29.73 -36.10 14.82
CA VAL A 109 -30.60 -36.76 13.84
C VAL A 109 -31.72 -37.48 14.57
N ASN A 110 -32.97 -37.15 14.22
CA ASN A 110 -34.13 -37.92 14.63
C ASN A 110 -34.22 -39.19 13.74
N LEU A 111 -34.03 -40.35 14.32
CA LEU A 111 -33.96 -41.60 13.56
C LEU A 111 -35.31 -42.08 13.01
N VAL A 112 -36.43 -41.51 13.44
CA VAL A 112 -37.76 -41.80 12.93
C VAL A 112 -38.10 -40.97 11.71
N THR A 113 -37.84 -39.66 11.79
CA THR A 113 -38.20 -38.67 10.77
C THR A 113 -37.09 -38.40 9.77
N GLY A 114 -35.83 -38.66 10.16
CA GLY A 114 -34.64 -38.29 9.37
C GLY A 114 -34.31 -36.79 9.47
N GLU A 115 -34.99 -36.06 10.35
CA GLU A 115 -34.71 -34.62 10.56
C GLU A 115 -33.33 -34.40 11.16
N VAL A 116 -32.58 -33.46 10.58
CA VAL A 116 -31.25 -33.04 11.04
C VAL A 116 -31.37 -31.65 11.68
N THR A 117 -30.94 -31.54 12.92
CA THR A 117 -30.85 -30.27 13.64
C THR A 117 -29.38 -29.97 13.93
N TYR A 118 -28.87 -28.85 13.42
CA TYR A 118 -27.51 -28.42 13.69
C TYR A 118 -27.41 -27.69 15.02
N GLY A 119 -26.32 -27.94 15.73
CA GLY A 119 -25.86 -27.11 16.83
C GLY A 119 -25.23 -25.81 16.32
N ASP A 120 -24.85 -24.95 17.26
CA ASP A 120 -24.14 -23.73 16.95
C ASP A 120 -22.72 -24.06 16.43
N TRP A 121 -22.24 -23.18 15.57
CA TRP A 121 -20.82 -23.20 15.22
C TRP A 121 -19.95 -22.90 16.46
N THR A 122 -18.73 -23.42 16.47
CA THR A 122 -17.71 -22.99 17.46
C THR A 122 -17.62 -21.46 17.47
N PRO A 123 -17.16 -20.86 18.60
CA PRO A 123 -17.18 -19.41 18.76
C PRO A 123 -16.50 -18.65 17.66
N ALA A 124 -16.95 -17.40 17.44
CA ALA A 124 -16.33 -16.45 16.54
C ALA A 124 -14.84 -16.31 16.78
N GLN A 125 -14.08 -16.07 15.72
CA GLN A 125 -12.63 -15.91 15.73
C GLN A 125 -12.24 -14.61 15.06
N ASP A 126 -11.12 -14.03 15.48
CA ASP A 126 -10.54 -12.85 14.86
C ASP A 126 -9.49 -13.27 13.83
N LEU A 127 -9.63 -12.77 12.62
CA LEU A 127 -8.54 -12.71 11.66
C LEU A 127 -7.74 -11.44 11.96
N ALA A 128 -6.50 -11.62 12.40
CA ALA A 128 -5.66 -10.55 12.92
C ALA A 128 -5.37 -9.46 11.88
N GLU A 129 -5.09 -8.24 12.35
CA GLU A 129 -4.60 -7.15 11.50
C GLU A 129 -3.35 -7.60 10.70
N VAL A 130 -3.29 -7.17 9.44
CA VAL A 130 -2.14 -7.40 8.56
C VAL A 130 -1.61 -6.07 8.08
N LYS A 131 -0.39 -5.72 8.46
CA LYS A 131 0.29 -4.50 7.99
C LYS A 131 0.62 -4.61 6.51
N SER A 132 0.40 -3.52 5.78
CA SER A 132 0.78 -3.44 4.37
C SER A 132 2.30 -3.34 4.24
N PRO A 133 2.93 -4.07 3.33
CA PRO A 133 4.37 -3.97 3.12
C PRO A 133 4.76 -2.63 2.51
N VAL A 134 5.97 -2.16 2.81
CA VAL A 134 6.59 -1.04 2.11
C VAL A 134 7.09 -1.51 0.76
N VAL A 135 6.64 -0.86 -0.32
CA VAL A 135 7.09 -1.13 -1.69
C VAL A 135 7.91 0.06 -2.18
N LYS A 136 9.18 -0.18 -2.49
CA LYS A 136 10.13 0.88 -2.88
C LYS A 136 9.63 1.70 -4.07
N GLY A 137 9.54 3.01 -3.87
CA GLY A 137 9.07 3.95 -4.89
C GLY A 137 7.56 4.06 -5.03
N TYR A 138 6.79 3.45 -4.13
CA TYR A 138 5.32 3.46 -4.13
C TYR A 138 4.76 3.72 -2.74
N LEU A 139 3.52 4.19 -2.69
CA LEU A 139 2.73 4.36 -1.47
C LEU A 139 1.50 3.46 -1.49
N ALA A 140 1.23 2.80 -0.37
CA ALA A 140 0.01 2.05 -0.17
C ALA A 140 -1.18 2.98 0.09
N ASP A 141 -2.38 2.59 -0.32
CA ASP A 141 -3.63 3.29 -0.01
C ASP A 141 -4.08 3.10 1.44
N LYS A 142 -3.59 2.06 2.11
CA LYS A 142 -3.85 1.78 3.52
C LYS A 142 -2.63 1.16 4.21
N ALA A 143 -2.39 1.58 5.46
CA ALA A 143 -1.24 1.12 6.25
C ALA A 143 -1.38 -0.34 6.69
N SER A 144 -2.62 -0.81 6.85
CA SER A 144 -2.95 -2.18 7.25
C SER A 144 -4.35 -2.57 6.78
N VAL A 145 -4.61 -3.86 6.72
CA VAL A 145 -5.95 -4.43 6.67
C VAL A 145 -6.34 -4.77 8.11
N ALA A 146 -7.42 -4.16 8.59
CA ALA A 146 -7.84 -4.24 9.99
C ALA A 146 -8.22 -5.66 10.41
N VAL A 147 -8.22 -5.90 11.72
CA VAL A 147 -8.79 -7.11 12.31
C VAL A 147 -10.27 -7.24 11.91
N VAL A 148 -10.72 -8.46 11.63
CA VAL A 148 -12.12 -8.75 11.37
C VAL A 148 -12.55 -9.98 12.17
N ASN A 149 -13.71 -9.89 12.81
CA ASN A 149 -14.33 -11.00 13.52
C ASN A 149 -15.19 -11.81 12.55
N VAL A 150 -14.99 -13.13 12.48
CA VAL A 150 -15.71 -14.05 11.61
C VAL A 150 -16.36 -15.16 12.39
N THR A 151 -17.45 -15.70 11.87
CA THR A 151 -18.21 -16.82 12.39
C THR A 151 -18.31 -17.94 11.37
N GLY A 152 -18.86 -19.08 11.77
CA GLY A 152 -19.16 -20.18 10.84
C GLY A 152 -20.17 -19.80 9.74
N ASP A 153 -20.91 -18.71 9.88
CA ASP A 153 -21.84 -18.20 8.86
C ASP A 153 -21.24 -17.12 7.95
N SER A 154 -19.99 -16.70 8.23
CA SER A 154 -19.30 -15.69 7.41
C SER A 154 -18.92 -16.25 6.04
N GLU A 155 -18.96 -15.37 5.04
CA GLU A 155 -18.41 -15.63 3.71
C GLU A 155 -16.91 -15.39 3.67
N ASP A 156 -16.23 -15.89 2.64
CA ASP A 156 -14.83 -15.59 2.37
C ASP A 156 -14.65 -14.10 2.06
N ILE A 157 -13.54 -13.54 2.54
CA ILE A 157 -13.23 -12.11 2.46
C ILE A 157 -12.07 -11.90 1.48
N LYS A 158 -12.24 -10.96 0.57
CA LYS A 158 -11.18 -10.50 -0.33
C LYS A 158 -10.87 -9.04 -0.04
N GLU A 159 -9.60 -8.75 0.20
CA GLU A 159 -9.07 -7.41 0.43
C GLU A 159 -8.01 -7.07 -0.59
N VAL A 160 -7.96 -5.81 -1.00
CA VAL A 160 -6.97 -5.30 -1.94
C VAL A 160 -6.29 -4.09 -1.33
N VAL A 161 -4.96 -4.07 -1.41
CA VAL A 161 -4.13 -2.90 -1.09
C VAL A 161 -3.53 -2.41 -2.40
N THR A 162 -3.78 -1.14 -2.72
CA THR A 162 -3.36 -0.53 -3.99
C THR A 162 -2.17 0.41 -3.75
N TYR A 163 -1.16 0.32 -4.61
CA TYR A 163 0.06 1.10 -4.56
C TYR A 163 0.12 2.10 -5.69
N LYS A 164 0.36 3.37 -5.32
CA LYS A 164 0.59 4.49 -6.25
C LYS A 164 2.06 4.87 -6.30
N PRO A 165 2.61 5.24 -7.46
CA PRO A 165 4.00 5.65 -7.54
C PRO A 165 4.23 6.94 -6.76
N LEU A 166 5.32 6.98 -5.98
CA LEU A 166 5.86 8.21 -5.43
C LEU A 166 6.32 9.14 -6.56
N GLY A 167 6.15 10.44 -6.36
CA GLY A 167 6.78 11.45 -7.19
C GLY A 167 8.30 11.53 -6.98
N SER A 168 8.90 12.56 -7.54
CA SER A 168 10.34 12.81 -7.51
C SER A 168 10.63 14.29 -7.43
N TRP A 169 11.77 14.67 -6.85
CA TRP A 169 12.39 15.94 -7.17
C TRP A 169 13.00 15.86 -8.57
N VAL A 170 12.75 16.85 -9.40
CA VAL A 170 13.19 16.83 -10.80
C VAL A 170 14.09 18.04 -11.06
N PRO A 171 15.42 17.91 -10.82
CA PRO A 171 16.37 18.97 -11.15
C PRO A 171 16.52 19.11 -12.67
N ASN A 172 16.16 20.28 -13.18
CA ASN A 172 16.32 20.66 -14.59
C ASN A 172 17.54 21.56 -14.72
N ILE A 173 18.67 21.00 -15.17
CA ILE A 173 19.91 21.73 -15.37
C ILE A 173 20.10 21.90 -16.90
N PRO A 174 20.15 23.15 -17.41
CA PRO A 174 20.35 23.41 -18.82
C PRO A 174 21.59 22.69 -19.39
N GLY A 175 21.41 21.99 -20.50
CA GLY A 175 22.48 21.24 -21.16
C GLY A 175 22.80 19.88 -20.53
N GLN A 176 22.07 19.45 -19.52
CA GLN A 176 22.24 18.15 -18.89
C GLN A 176 20.96 17.31 -18.99
N PRO A 177 21.05 15.96 -19.03
CA PRO A 177 19.88 15.10 -18.97
C PRO A 177 19.20 15.23 -17.61
N THR A 178 17.87 15.16 -17.62
CA THR A 178 17.08 15.18 -16.39
C THR A 178 17.24 13.87 -15.63
N ASN A 179 17.68 13.95 -14.39
CA ASN A 179 17.80 12.79 -13.49
C ASN A 179 16.86 12.97 -12.27
N PRO A 180 15.61 12.46 -12.32
CA PRO A 180 14.69 12.57 -11.20
C PRO A 180 15.22 11.85 -9.96
N ILE A 181 15.08 12.48 -8.81
CA ILE A 181 15.41 11.90 -7.50
C ILE A 181 14.09 11.48 -6.85
N LYS A 182 13.85 10.17 -6.79
CA LYS A 182 12.62 9.60 -6.21
C LYS A 182 12.48 10.02 -4.76
N TYR A 183 11.27 10.40 -4.33
CA TYR A 183 10.99 10.59 -2.92
C TYR A 183 11.22 9.29 -2.15
N PRO A 184 11.81 9.36 -0.94
CA PRO A 184 12.05 8.17 -0.14
C PRO A 184 10.75 7.57 0.39
N ASN A 185 10.74 6.25 0.59
CA ASN A 185 9.69 5.59 1.37
C ASN A 185 9.91 5.84 2.86
N ASN A 186 8.80 5.92 3.62
CA ASN A 186 8.86 5.79 5.07
C ASN A 186 8.95 4.28 5.42
N PRO A 187 9.96 3.84 6.18
CA PRO A 187 10.12 2.42 6.50
C PRO A 187 9.05 1.88 7.46
N ASP A 188 8.40 2.76 8.23
CA ASP A 188 7.43 2.38 9.26
C ASP A 188 5.98 2.58 8.84
N ASP A 189 5.75 3.40 7.81
CA ASP A 189 4.39 3.70 7.30
C ASP A 189 4.38 3.65 5.77
N PRO A 190 3.83 2.58 5.16
CA PRO A 190 3.81 2.43 3.71
C PRO A 190 2.91 3.44 2.99
N THR A 191 2.10 4.22 3.72
CA THR A 191 1.20 5.24 3.15
C THR A 191 1.82 6.63 3.06
N LYS A 192 3.05 6.80 3.58
CA LYS A 192 3.73 8.10 3.66
C LYS A 192 5.12 8.06 3.04
N PRO A 193 5.59 9.20 2.51
CA PRO A 193 6.98 9.32 2.11
C PRO A 193 7.88 9.37 3.36
N GLY A 194 9.15 9.06 3.17
CA GLY A 194 10.20 9.26 4.17
C GLY A 194 10.58 10.72 4.29
N THR A 195 11.45 11.00 5.27
CA THR A 195 11.90 12.36 5.61
C THR A 195 13.30 12.69 5.11
N ASP A 196 14.02 11.71 4.60
CA ASP A 196 15.38 11.89 4.11
C ASP A 196 15.38 12.82 2.90
N LYS A 197 16.26 13.83 2.96
CA LYS A 197 16.40 14.83 1.90
C LYS A 197 17.83 14.85 1.38
N PRO A 198 18.06 14.57 0.11
CA PRO A 198 19.37 14.75 -0.50
C PRO A 198 19.69 16.24 -0.65
N VAL A 199 20.96 16.55 -0.79
CA VAL A 199 21.45 17.90 -1.13
C VAL A 199 21.44 18.05 -2.64
N LEU A 200 20.92 19.18 -3.13
CA LEU A 200 21.00 19.52 -4.55
C LEU A 200 22.38 19.99 -4.92
N PRO A 201 22.91 19.60 -6.09
CA PRO A 201 24.26 19.98 -6.48
C PRO A 201 24.40 21.48 -6.73
N TYR A 202 25.57 22.02 -6.42
CA TYR A 202 26.00 23.33 -6.91
C TYR A 202 26.39 23.21 -8.38
N VAL A 203 25.90 24.15 -9.19
CA VAL A 203 26.27 24.30 -10.59
C VAL A 203 26.83 25.70 -10.79
N PRO A 204 28.10 25.87 -11.19
CA PRO A 204 28.69 27.19 -11.36
C PRO A 204 27.88 28.07 -12.32
N GLY A 205 27.65 29.32 -11.94
CA GLY A 205 26.91 30.31 -12.74
C GLY A 205 25.40 30.05 -12.86
N MET A 206 24.83 29.13 -12.04
CA MET A 206 23.41 28.85 -12.01
C MET A 206 22.87 28.84 -10.59
N THR A 207 21.63 29.27 -10.42
CA THR A 207 20.89 29.21 -9.16
C THR A 207 19.67 28.31 -9.34
N PRO A 208 19.48 27.28 -8.49
CA PRO A 208 18.26 26.46 -8.51
C PRO A 208 17.09 27.27 -7.93
N LYS A 209 15.93 27.16 -8.59
CA LYS A 209 14.67 27.80 -8.20
C LYS A 209 13.57 26.77 -8.06
N ASP A 210 12.66 27.00 -7.15
CA ASP A 210 11.46 26.19 -6.98
C ASP A 210 10.45 26.42 -8.12
N GLY A 211 9.30 25.72 -8.06
CA GLY A 211 8.23 25.83 -9.05
C GLY A 211 7.58 27.22 -9.13
N ASN A 212 7.78 28.07 -8.11
CA ASN A 212 7.31 29.46 -8.06
C ASN A 212 8.38 30.47 -8.52
N GLY A 213 9.55 29.98 -8.94
CA GLY A 213 10.66 30.81 -9.35
C GLY A 213 11.47 31.42 -8.20
N GLN A 214 11.27 30.99 -6.96
CA GLN A 214 12.02 31.46 -5.80
C GLN A 214 13.35 30.71 -5.69
N PRO A 215 14.48 31.44 -5.48
CA PRO A 215 15.78 30.81 -5.29
C PRO A 215 15.78 29.86 -4.06
N LEU A 216 16.37 28.69 -4.21
CA LEU A 216 16.59 27.80 -3.09
C LEU A 216 17.74 28.28 -2.21
N LYS A 217 17.65 27.99 -0.91
CA LYS A 217 18.69 28.34 0.05
C LYS A 217 19.88 27.39 -0.08
N PRO A 218 21.12 27.91 -0.05
CA PRO A 218 22.29 27.03 0.08
C PRO A 218 22.26 26.31 1.43
N VAL A 219 22.82 25.11 1.48
CA VAL A 219 23.00 24.34 2.72
C VAL A 219 23.88 25.09 3.70
N ASP A 220 24.94 25.70 3.19
CA ASP A 220 25.82 26.62 3.94
C ASP A 220 25.74 28.03 3.30
N PRO A 221 25.16 29.02 3.99
CA PRO A 221 25.05 30.36 3.44
C PRO A 221 26.41 31.05 3.14
N GLN A 222 27.48 30.56 3.77
CA GLN A 222 28.83 31.09 3.57
C GLN A 222 29.58 30.39 2.42
N ASP A 223 29.09 29.22 2.03
CA ASP A 223 29.71 28.38 0.98
C ASP A 223 28.65 27.68 0.13
N PRO A 224 28.09 28.32 -0.89
CA PRO A 224 27.09 27.75 -1.77
C PRO A 224 27.58 26.52 -2.55
N THR A 225 28.91 26.34 -2.66
CA THR A 225 29.47 25.16 -3.36
C THR A 225 29.13 23.83 -2.67
N LYS A 226 28.70 23.88 -1.43
CA LYS A 226 28.18 22.69 -0.68
C LYS A 226 26.80 22.25 -1.13
N GLY A 227 26.17 22.98 -2.01
CA GLY A 227 24.86 22.65 -2.58
C GLY A 227 23.70 23.37 -1.91
N TYR A 228 22.50 22.95 -2.28
CA TYR A 228 21.26 23.65 -1.90
C TYR A 228 20.30 22.70 -1.16
N VAL A 229 19.49 23.32 -0.29
CA VAL A 229 18.42 22.63 0.46
C VAL A 229 17.31 22.30 -0.54
N ILE A 230 17.00 21.01 -0.65
CA ILE A 230 15.93 20.53 -1.51
C ILE A 230 14.56 20.90 -0.91
N PRO A 231 13.55 21.28 -1.72
CA PRO A 231 12.21 21.59 -1.23
C PRO A 231 11.56 20.41 -0.50
N ASP A 232 10.59 20.73 0.36
CA ASP A 232 9.75 19.70 0.99
C ASP A 232 8.97 18.89 -0.05
N ILE A 233 8.71 17.63 0.27
CA ILE A 233 7.78 16.80 -0.51
C ILE A 233 6.38 17.43 -0.41
N PRO A 234 5.65 17.58 -1.53
CA PRO A 234 4.31 18.19 -1.50
C PRO A 234 3.33 17.35 -0.68
N ASN A 235 2.21 17.99 -0.28
CA ASN A 235 1.14 17.30 0.47
C ASN A 235 0.59 16.08 -0.26
N ASP A 236 0.55 16.12 -1.58
CA ASP A 236 0.33 14.95 -2.42
C ASP A 236 1.69 14.41 -2.89
N PRO A 237 2.23 13.38 -2.22
CA PRO A 237 3.57 12.87 -2.53
C PRO A 237 3.64 12.06 -3.83
N THR A 238 2.55 11.91 -4.55
CA THR A 238 2.55 11.33 -5.91
C THR A 238 2.94 12.37 -6.95
N GLN A 239 2.90 13.67 -6.60
CA GLN A 239 3.26 14.77 -7.48
C GLN A 239 4.76 15.05 -7.41
N SER A 240 5.38 15.22 -8.57
CA SER A 240 6.80 15.57 -8.65
C SER A 240 7.02 17.07 -8.45
N THR A 241 8.18 17.41 -7.89
CA THR A 241 8.62 18.79 -7.63
C THR A 241 9.69 19.20 -8.64
N PRO A 242 9.38 20.08 -9.59
CA PRO A 242 10.37 20.59 -10.51
C PRO A 242 11.31 21.57 -9.79
N ILE A 243 12.60 21.50 -10.12
CA ILE A 243 13.63 22.43 -9.64
C ILE A 243 14.38 22.91 -10.88
N ASN A 244 14.27 24.20 -11.17
CA ASN A 244 14.85 24.77 -12.38
C ASN A 244 16.13 25.54 -12.05
N TYR A 245 17.24 25.10 -12.61
CA TYR A 245 18.50 25.83 -12.56
C TYR A 245 18.46 26.93 -13.62
N VAL A 246 18.62 28.19 -13.16
CA VAL A 246 18.57 29.36 -14.02
C VAL A 246 19.93 30.01 -14.01
N LYS A 247 20.44 30.44 -15.17
CA LYS A 247 21.70 31.17 -15.28
C LYS A 247 21.66 32.43 -14.44
N ASP A 248 22.75 32.71 -13.71
CA ASP A 248 22.89 33.91 -12.92
C ASP A 248 23.22 35.10 -13.83
N THR A 249 22.63 36.24 -13.54
CA THR A 249 22.99 37.48 -14.22
C THR A 249 24.35 37.96 -13.74
N GLN A 250 25.27 38.15 -14.65
CA GLN A 250 26.64 38.66 -14.40
C GLN A 250 26.75 40.08 -14.89
N LYS A 251 27.67 40.84 -14.27
CA LYS A 251 27.98 42.23 -14.66
C LYS A 251 29.44 42.35 -15.04
N ALA A 252 29.71 43.01 -16.14
CA ALA A 252 31.06 43.39 -16.55
C ALA A 252 31.20 44.89 -16.61
N LYS A 253 32.39 45.38 -16.30
CA LYS A 253 32.74 46.81 -16.36
C LYS A 253 34.09 46.99 -17.00
N THR A 254 34.14 47.76 -18.07
CA THR A 254 35.36 48.17 -18.73
C THR A 254 35.69 49.60 -18.35
N THR A 255 36.83 49.79 -17.71
CA THR A 255 37.34 51.12 -17.33
C THR A 255 38.53 51.53 -18.22
N PHE A 256 38.60 52.83 -18.51
CA PHE A 256 39.70 53.42 -19.27
C PHE A 256 40.62 54.17 -18.32
N VAL A 257 41.86 53.76 -18.20
CA VAL A 257 42.82 54.28 -17.20
C VAL A 257 44.14 54.69 -17.86
N ASP A 258 44.86 55.59 -17.19
CA ASP A 258 46.24 55.95 -17.56
C ASP A 258 47.24 54.84 -17.11
N GLU A 259 48.53 54.97 -17.44
CA GLU A 259 49.62 54.11 -17.03
C GLU A 259 49.76 53.92 -15.52
N LYS A 260 49.24 54.78 -14.73
CA LYS A 260 49.25 54.75 -13.25
C LYS A 260 48.01 54.16 -12.67
N GLY A 261 47.07 53.73 -13.53
CA GLY A 261 45.80 53.15 -13.11
C GLY A 261 44.73 54.16 -12.74
N ASN A 262 44.91 55.43 -13.00
CA ASN A 262 43.89 56.46 -12.71
C ASN A 262 42.90 56.56 -13.88
N PRO A 263 41.61 56.76 -13.58
CA PRO A 263 40.59 56.92 -14.61
C PRO A 263 40.93 58.07 -15.52
N ILE A 264 40.80 58.00 -16.85
CA ILE A 264 40.94 59.07 -17.77
C ILE A 264 39.79 60.07 -17.55
N PRO A 265 40.10 61.40 -17.33
CA PRO A 265 39.08 62.38 -17.03
C PRO A 265 38.05 62.47 -18.15
N GLY A 266 36.74 62.54 -17.79
CA GLY A 266 35.64 62.72 -18.73
C GLY A 266 35.36 61.45 -19.59
N VAL A 267 35.90 60.25 -19.23
CA VAL A 267 35.63 59.05 -19.88
C VAL A 267 34.90 58.09 -18.94
N ASP A 268 33.65 57.83 -19.26
CA ASP A 268 32.81 56.88 -18.48
C ASP A 268 33.19 55.44 -18.76
N ALA A 269 33.06 54.58 -17.75
CA ALA A 269 33.16 53.12 -17.92
C ALA A 269 32.02 52.57 -18.77
N ILE A 270 32.32 51.55 -19.55
CA ILE A 270 31.32 50.77 -20.27
C ILE A 270 30.90 49.63 -19.38
N THR A 271 29.60 49.54 -19.07
CA THR A 271 29.02 48.43 -18.28
C THR A 271 28.11 47.61 -19.14
N GLU A 272 28.06 46.31 -18.85
CA GLU A 272 27.14 45.38 -19.49
C GLU A 272 26.71 44.31 -18.50
N GLU A 273 25.54 43.76 -18.75
CA GLU A 273 24.96 42.64 -17.98
C GLU A 273 24.53 41.53 -18.94
N GLY A 274 24.69 40.28 -18.50
CA GLY A 274 24.28 39.13 -19.26
C GLY A 274 24.25 37.89 -18.42
N ASP A 275 23.64 36.84 -18.93
CA ASP A 275 23.60 35.56 -18.25
C ASP A 275 24.99 34.89 -18.23
N SER A 276 25.26 34.15 -17.17
CA SER A 276 26.49 33.39 -17.03
C SER A 276 26.74 32.53 -18.30
N ASP A 277 28.01 32.47 -18.69
CA ASP A 277 28.45 31.73 -19.88
C ASP A 277 27.77 32.15 -21.19
N THR A 278 27.43 33.43 -21.28
CA THR A 278 27.04 34.08 -22.55
C THR A 278 28.11 35.07 -22.99
N PRO A 279 28.24 35.33 -24.31
CA PRO A 279 29.21 36.26 -24.81
C PRO A 279 29.01 37.69 -24.29
N LEU A 280 30.12 38.42 -24.07
CA LEU A 280 30.06 39.84 -23.85
C LEU A 280 29.56 40.54 -25.13
N THR A 281 28.87 41.66 -24.99
CA THR A 281 28.16 42.31 -26.11
C THR A 281 28.70 43.70 -26.46
N LYS A 282 29.64 44.22 -25.66
CA LYS A 282 30.14 45.59 -25.77
C LYS A 282 31.50 45.75 -26.41
N GLU A 283 32.02 44.67 -27.08
CA GLU A 283 33.33 44.70 -27.77
C GLU A 283 33.44 45.84 -28.76
N ALA A 284 32.41 46.06 -29.60
CA ALA A 284 32.40 47.14 -30.58
C ALA A 284 32.44 48.52 -29.92
N ASP A 285 31.71 48.71 -28.81
CA ASP A 285 31.68 49.95 -28.05
C ASP A 285 33.06 50.23 -27.41
N VAL A 286 33.71 49.20 -26.87
CA VAL A 286 35.07 49.29 -26.30
C VAL A 286 36.10 49.64 -27.39
N LYS A 287 36.08 49.00 -28.54
CA LYS A 287 36.96 49.29 -29.68
C LYS A 287 36.72 50.72 -30.19
N ALA A 288 35.50 51.16 -30.30
CA ALA A 288 35.18 52.54 -30.70
C ALA A 288 35.71 53.60 -29.69
N LYS A 289 35.60 53.30 -28.39
CA LYS A 289 36.11 54.20 -27.33
C LYS A 289 37.66 54.24 -27.36
N ILE A 290 38.34 53.15 -27.56
CA ILE A 290 39.81 53.11 -27.73
C ILE A 290 40.22 54.01 -28.89
N LYS A 291 39.60 53.87 -30.06
CA LYS A 291 39.88 54.69 -31.22
C LYS A 291 39.62 56.21 -31.00
N GLU A 292 38.56 56.53 -30.27
CA GLU A 292 38.26 57.92 -29.85
C GLU A 292 39.42 58.51 -29.03
N LEU A 293 39.91 57.75 -28.05
CA LEU A 293 41.02 58.09 -27.19
C LEU A 293 42.33 58.21 -27.92
N GLU A 294 42.64 57.28 -28.82
CA GLU A 294 43.79 57.38 -29.69
C GLU A 294 43.76 58.67 -30.55
N ASN A 295 42.61 59.04 -31.09
CA ASN A 295 42.44 60.30 -31.81
C ASN A 295 42.67 61.58 -30.96
N LYS A 296 42.54 61.40 -29.62
CA LYS A 296 42.81 62.47 -28.64
C LYS A 296 44.28 62.47 -28.17
N GLY A 297 45.13 61.61 -28.72
CA GLY A 297 46.55 61.58 -28.41
C GLY A 297 46.98 60.57 -27.37
N TYR A 298 46.11 59.66 -26.99
CA TYR A 298 46.45 58.50 -26.12
C TYR A 298 47.01 57.38 -26.99
N GLU A 299 47.84 56.55 -26.41
CA GLU A 299 48.35 55.31 -27.02
C GLU A 299 47.83 54.10 -26.22
N LEU A 300 47.29 53.07 -26.89
CA LEU A 300 46.84 51.85 -26.24
C LEU A 300 48.03 51.05 -25.73
N VAL A 301 48.12 50.85 -24.42
CA VAL A 301 49.15 50.03 -23.79
C VAL A 301 48.67 48.59 -23.61
N SER A 302 47.46 48.41 -23.16
CA SER A 302 46.86 47.06 -22.97
C SER A 302 45.34 47.11 -23.03
N ASN A 303 44.72 46.04 -23.38
CA ASN A 303 43.29 45.78 -23.36
C ASN A 303 43.02 44.39 -22.80
N THR A 304 42.28 44.30 -21.70
CA THR A 304 41.91 43.06 -21.05
C THR A 304 40.46 42.62 -21.36
N TYR A 305 39.74 43.38 -22.21
CA TYR A 305 38.44 42.95 -22.72
C TYR A 305 38.66 41.72 -23.60
N PRO A 306 37.99 40.58 -23.34
CA PRO A 306 38.18 39.37 -24.11
C PRO A 306 37.72 39.55 -25.58
N GLU A 307 38.50 39.03 -26.52
CA GLU A 307 38.17 38.96 -27.95
C GLU A 307 37.32 37.74 -28.29
#